data_d886a2bc16c3b7cf473ac2846a71f404
#
_entry.id   d886a2bc16c3b7cf473ac2846a71f404
#
_cell.length_a   1.000
_cell.length_b   1.000
_cell.length_c   1.000
_cell.angle_alpha   90.00
_cell.angle_beta   90.00
_cell.angle_gamma   90.00
#
_symmetry.space_group_name_H-M   'P 1'
#
loop_
_entity.id
_entity.type
_entity.pdbx_description
1 polymer ?
#
loop_
_entity_poly.entity_id
_entity_poly.type
_entity_poly.pdbx_seq_one_letter_code
_entity_poly.pdbx_strand_id
1 'polypeptide(L)'
;MESWDFDRPGIDVLEWAFSYLARKKFIEPKQIEAGFPKNTLVEKSSRRSEVFLKGTVSDQVNLILRNGDIIEELRDEVQSEFYDVTIIGGSGERHMAHDLVQYIDSSIFVVKNFDPNQQYRILCTVDDSPKIRKAVKYAVRIAQAFNIGVDLLTISTNNQLKPSNKIAAEYAAKFMRRTGIEAKNLFEDGQPSEKIIECAGNNNITNMGASTKSPIKKFFKGSKPLDV
;
A
#
# COMPACT_ATOMS: atom_id res chain seq x y z
N MET A 1 18.16 -34.34 -14.23
CA MET A 1 17.97 -32.96 -13.69
C MET A 1 17.06 -32.26 -14.67
N GLU A 2 15.77 -32.32 -14.43
CA GLU A 2 14.82 -31.58 -15.22
C GLU A 2 15.08 -30.09 -14.98
N SER A 3 15.33 -29.35 -16.06
CA SER A 3 15.47 -27.90 -16.03
C SER A 3 14.09 -27.32 -15.72
N TRP A 4 13.90 -26.91 -14.48
CA TRP A 4 12.76 -26.15 -14.08
C TRP A 4 12.88 -24.80 -14.78
N ASP A 5 12.01 -24.56 -15.75
CA ASP A 5 11.93 -23.29 -16.49
C ASP A 5 11.25 -22.22 -15.63
N PHE A 6 11.72 -22.11 -14.37
CA PHE A 6 11.28 -21.05 -13.47
C PHE A 6 12.06 -19.79 -13.79
N ASP A 7 11.32 -18.73 -13.83
CA ASP A 7 11.83 -17.38 -14.02
C ASP A 7 12.90 -17.07 -12.95
N ARG A 8 14.15 -17.27 -13.32
CA ARG A 8 15.30 -17.03 -12.45
C ARG A 8 15.29 -15.66 -11.79
N PRO A 9 14.87 -14.56 -12.49
CA PRO A 9 14.70 -13.26 -11.87
C PRO A 9 13.78 -13.23 -10.65
N GLY A 10 12.71 -14.01 -10.63
CA GLY A 10 11.82 -14.09 -9.47
C GLY A 10 12.49 -14.73 -8.26
N ILE A 11 13.29 -15.78 -8.46
CA ILE A 11 14.06 -16.42 -7.39
C ILE A 11 15.13 -15.47 -6.88
N ASP A 12 15.85 -14.78 -7.74
CA ASP A 12 16.89 -13.81 -7.35
C ASP A 12 16.30 -12.67 -6.48
N VAL A 13 15.07 -12.23 -6.77
CA VAL A 13 14.35 -11.24 -5.95
C VAL A 13 14.01 -11.79 -4.57
N LEU A 14 13.56 -13.06 -4.47
CA LEU A 14 13.28 -13.68 -3.18
C LEU A 14 14.57 -13.87 -2.35
N GLU A 15 15.67 -14.24 -2.98
CA GLU A 15 16.98 -14.36 -2.33
C GLU A 15 17.47 -13.01 -1.78
N TRP A 16 17.33 -11.98 -2.59
CA TRP A 16 17.62 -10.61 -2.15
C TRP A 16 16.73 -10.20 -0.98
N ALA A 17 15.42 -10.46 -1.07
CA ALA A 17 14.46 -10.14 -0.01
C ALA A 17 14.79 -10.88 1.29
N PHE A 18 15.12 -12.16 1.23
CA PHE A 18 15.58 -12.92 2.39
C PHE A 18 16.81 -12.28 3.05
N SER A 19 17.83 -12.00 2.25
CA SER A 19 19.07 -11.37 2.73
C SER A 19 18.82 -10.00 3.34
N TYR A 20 17.91 -9.23 2.77
CA TYR A 20 17.51 -7.93 3.31
C TYR A 20 16.79 -8.06 4.65
N LEU A 21 15.79 -8.95 4.75
CA LEU A 21 15.02 -9.20 5.97
C LEU A 21 15.88 -9.75 7.11
N ALA A 22 16.82 -10.64 6.79
CA ALA A 22 17.79 -11.16 7.73
C ALA A 22 18.69 -10.04 8.30
N ARG A 23 19.22 -9.19 7.42
CA ARG A 23 20.03 -8.02 7.83
C ARG A 23 19.26 -7.03 8.69
N LYS A 24 17.97 -6.87 8.43
CA LYS A 24 17.07 -6.01 9.20
C LYS A 24 16.48 -6.69 10.45
N LYS A 25 16.87 -7.94 10.73
CA LYS A 25 16.43 -8.75 11.89
C LYS A 25 14.92 -9.05 11.91
N PHE A 26 14.28 -9.10 10.75
CA PHE A 26 12.91 -9.58 10.61
C PHE A 26 12.83 -11.10 10.55
N ILE A 27 13.95 -11.78 10.27
CA ILE A 27 14.10 -13.22 10.26
C ILE A 27 14.97 -13.61 11.45
N GLU A 28 14.58 -14.64 12.21
CA GLU A 28 15.30 -15.07 13.39
C GLU A 28 16.70 -15.66 13.08
N PRO A 29 17.70 -15.50 13.97
CA PRO A 29 19.06 -15.99 13.76
C PRO A 29 19.14 -17.48 13.42
N LYS A 30 18.32 -18.33 14.04
CA LYS A 30 18.28 -19.77 13.76
C LYS A 30 17.88 -20.11 12.32
N GLN A 31 17.06 -19.28 11.69
CA GLN A 31 16.67 -19.43 10.29
C GLN A 31 17.77 -18.98 9.34
N ILE A 32 18.59 -18.01 9.77
CA ILE A 32 19.77 -17.55 9.02
C ILE A 32 20.87 -18.61 9.05
N GLU A 33 21.12 -19.22 10.21
CA GLU A 33 22.15 -20.25 10.39
C GLU A 33 21.85 -21.53 9.60
N ALA A 34 20.60 -21.86 9.36
CA ALA A 34 20.19 -22.99 8.54
C ALA A 34 20.54 -22.83 7.05
N GLY A 35 20.99 -21.64 6.65
CA GLY A 35 21.35 -21.31 5.28
C GLY A 35 20.15 -21.15 4.36
N PHE A 36 20.43 -20.98 3.07
CA PHE A 36 19.39 -20.83 2.05
C PHE A 36 18.60 -22.14 1.92
N PRO A 37 17.29 -22.13 2.17
CA PRO A 37 16.52 -23.35 2.11
C PRO A 37 16.39 -23.83 0.67
N LYS A 38 16.31 -25.16 0.51
CA LYS A 38 16.01 -25.75 -0.78
C LYS A 38 14.61 -25.33 -1.22
N ASN A 39 14.50 -24.83 -2.43
CA ASN A 39 13.22 -24.53 -3.05
C ASN A 39 12.35 -25.79 -3.07
N THR A 40 11.12 -25.66 -2.59
CA THR A 40 10.13 -26.74 -2.66
C THR A 40 8.99 -26.23 -3.51
N LEU A 41 8.74 -26.89 -4.63
CA LEU A 41 7.58 -26.65 -5.45
C LEU A 41 6.39 -27.37 -4.81
N VAL A 42 5.30 -26.63 -4.59
CA VAL A 42 4.03 -27.19 -4.16
C VAL A 42 3.00 -26.89 -5.23
N GLU A 43 2.50 -27.92 -5.90
CA GLU A 43 1.35 -27.78 -6.80
C GLU A 43 0.07 -27.69 -5.97
N LYS A 44 -0.59 -26.54 -5.97
CA LYS A 44 -1.90 -26.34 -5.33
C LYS A 44 -3.08 -26.72 -6.23
N SER A 45 -2.91 -26.68 -7.53
CA SER A 45 -3.90 -27.14 -8.53
C SER A 45 -3.24 -27.37 -9.88
N SER A 46 -3.95 -28.01 -10.82
CA SER A 46 -3.43 -28.41 -12.13
C SER A 46 -2.88 -27.27 -13.03
N ARG A 47 -2.85 -26.03 -12.57
CA ARG A 47 -2.32 -24.86 -13.28
C ARG A 47 -1.58 -23.85 -12.41
N ARG A 48 -1.45 -24.09 -11.09
CA ARG A 48 -0.83 -23.16 -10.15
C ARG A 48 0.26 -23.88 -9.36
N SER A 49 1.47 -23.42 -9.52
CA SER A 49 2.62 -23.91 -8.78
C SER A 49 3.13 -22.82 -7.86
N GLU A 50 3.31 -23.13 -6.60
CA GLU A 50 3.93 -22.23 -5.62
C GLU A 50 5.32 -22.72 -5.27
N VAL A 51 6.30 -21.84 -5.30
CA VAL A 51 7.65 -22.16 -4.83
C VAL A 51 7.79 -21.63 -3.41
N PHE A 52 7.87 -22.55 -2.46
CA PHE A 52 8.21 -22.21 -1.09
C PHE A 52 9.72 -22.30 -0.90
N LEU A 53 10.31 -21.24 -0.43
CA LEU A 53 11.67 -21.27 0.09
C LEU A 53 11.63 -21.89 1.48
N LYS A 54 11.88 -23.20 1.56
CA LYS A 54 11.79 -23.97 2.79
C LYS A 54 12.79 -23.42 3.83
N GLY A 55 12.31 -23.00 5.00
CA GLY A 55 13.12 -22.42 6.09
C GLY A 55 13.12 -20.88 6.14
N THR A 56 12.49 -20.19 5.18
CA THR A 56 12.24 -18.75 5.27
C THR A 56 10.91 -18.44 5.93
N VAL A 57 10.15 -19.46 6.27
CA VAL A 57 8.87 -19.35 6.94
C VAL A 57 9.13 -19.18 8.43
N SER A 58 8.95 -17.98 8.93
CA SER A 58 8.67 -17.74 10.35
C SER A 58 7.17 -17.54 10.50
N ASP A 59 6.67 -17.59 11.73
CA ASP A 59 5.27 -17.22 12.02
C ASP A 59 4.89 -15.82 11.53
N GLN A 60 5.88 -15.03 11.09
CA GLN A 60 5.70 -13.63 10.71
C GLN A 60 6.12 -13.30 9.28
N VAL A 61 6.90 -14.15 8.61
CA VAL A 61 7.46 -13.86 7.28
C VAL A 61 7.39 -15.08 6.38
N ASN A 62 6.68 -14.95 5.26
CA ASN A 62 6.63 -15.92 4.17
C ASN A 62 7.17 -15.27 2.89
N LEU A 63 8.06 -15.99 2.18
CA LEU A 63 8.53 -15.59 0.86
C LEU A 63 7.97 -16.61 -0.15
N ILE A 64 7.08 -16.14 -1.02
CA ILE A 64 6.32 -16.99 -1.94
C ILE A 64 6.53 -16.48 -3.36
N LEU A 65 6.89 -17.37 -4.28
CA LEU A 65 6.87 -17.12 -5.71
C LEU A 65 5.66 -17.83 -6.31
N ARG A 66 4.84 -17.09 -7.04
CA ARG A 66 3.67 -17.62 -7.75
C ARG A 66 3.77 -17.35 -9.23
N ASN A 67 3.19 -18.23 -10.02
CA ASN A 67 3.05 -18.06 -11.45
C ASN A 67 1.56 -18.00 -11.80
N GLY A 68 1.13 -16.92 -12.45
CA GLY A 68 -0.27 -16.70 -12.82
C GLY A 68 -0.58 -15.23 -13.09
N ASP A 69 -1.86 -14.91 -13.19
CA ASP A 69 -2.32 -13.52 -13.23
C ASP A 69 -2.13 -12.86 -11.86
N ILE A 70 -1.40 -11.74 -11.84
CA ILE A 70 -1.02 -11.08 -10.58
C ILE A 70 -2.22 -10.64 -9.74
N ILE A 71 -3.32 -10.22 -10.39
CA ILE A 71 -4.53 -9.75 -9.67
C ILE A 71 -5.26 -10.95 -9.06
N GLU A 72 -5.36 -12.05 -9.79
CA GLU A 72 -5.98 -13.28 -9.30
C GLU A 72 -5.19 -13.87 -8.14
N GLU A 73 -3.87 -13.99 -8.29
CA GLU A 73 -2.99 -14.55 -7.26
C GLU A 73 -2.99 -13.70 -5.98
N LEU A 74 -2.91 -12.37 -6.10
CA LEU A 74 -2.98 -11.48 -4.95
C LEU A 74 -4.37 -11.48 -4.28
N ARG A 75 -5.44 -11.55 -5.07
CA ARG A 75 -6.79 -11.64 -4.51
C ARG A 75 -6.98 -12.92 -3.70
N ASP A 76 -6.56 -14.05 -4.27
CA ASP A 76 -6.70 -15.35 -3.62
C ASP A 76 -5.86 -15.41 -2.33
N GLU A 77 -4.63 -14.85 -2.35
CA GLU A 77 -3.78 -14.75 -1.16
C GLU A 77 -4.42 -13.87 -0.07
N VAL A 78 -4.91 -12.69 -0.44
CA VAL A 78 -5.53 -11.77 0.52
C VAL A 78 -6.79 -12.36 1.13
N GLN A 79 -7.58 -13.11 0.35
CA GLN A 79 -8.79 -13.76 0.85
C GLN A 79 -8.49 -14.95 1.77
N SER A 80 -7.44 -15.73 1.49
CA SER A 80 -7.09 -16.91 2.30
C SER A 80 -6.46 -16.53 3.64
N GLU A 81 -5.62 -15.49 3.66
CA GLU A 81 -4.83 -15.12 4.84
C GLU A 81 -5.33 -13.86 5.56
N PHE A 82 -6.39 -13.21 5.05
CA PHE A 82 -7.03 -12.03 5.66
C PHE A 82 -6.09 -10.84 5.91
N TYR A 83 -5.22 -10.52 4.96
CA TYR A 83 -4.29 -9.41 5.09
C TYR A 83 -4.99 -8.05 5.19
N ASP A 84 -4.61 -7.25 6.16
CA ASP A 84 -5.11 -5.87 6.35
C ASP A 84 -4.56 -4.89 5.30
N VAL A 85 -3.32 -5.10 4.85
CA VAL A 85 -2.60 -4.22 3.94
C VAL A 85 -1.85 -5.03 2.89
N THR A 86 -2.00 -4.65 1.65
CA THR A 86 -1.20 -5.12 0.51
C THR A 86 -0.27 -3.99 0.07
N ILE A 87 1.04 -4.23 0.05
CA ILE A 87 2.04 -3.26 -0.39
C ILE A 87 2.58 -3.70 -1.74
N ILE A 88 2.54 -2.80 -2.73
CA ILE A 88 3.04 -3.08 -4.06
C ILE A 88 4.06 -2.05 -4.51
N GLY A 89 5.06 -2.49 -5.26
CA GLY A 89 5.95 -1.61 -6.00
C GLY A 89 5.26 -1.08 -7.25
N GLY A 90 5.28 0.22 -7.45
CA GLY A 90 4.72 0.84 -8.66
C GLY A 90 5.70 0.71 -9.85
N SER A 91 5.50 -0.26 -10.72
CA SER A 91 6.25 -0.46 -11.96
C SER A 91 5.63 0.30 -13.14
N GLY A 92 5.35 1.55 -13.06
CA GLY A 92 4.93 2.36 -14.23
C GLY A 92 3.58 2.01 -14.90
N GLU A 93 3.08 0.80 -14.78
CA GLU A 93 1.79 0.39 -15.35
C GLU A 93 0.62 0.86 -14.47
N ARG A 94 -0.09 1.85 -14.98
CA ARG A 94 -1.18 2.56 -14.28
C ARG A 94 -2.39 1.68 -13.98
N HIS A 95 -2.59 0.63 -14.78
CA HIS A 95 -3.79 -0.22 -14.67
C HIS A 95 -3.75 -1.12 -13.43
N MET A 96 -2.60 -1.66 -13.07
CA MET A 96 -2.46 -2.61 -11.97
C MET A 96 -2.93 -2.04 -10.62
N ALA A 97 -2.53 -0.83 -10.26
CA ALA A 97 -2.97 -0.23 -8.99
C ALA A 97 -4.50 0.01 -8.95
N HIS A 98 -5.09 0.36 -10.10
CA HIS A 98 -6.53 0.54 -10.23
C HIS A 98 -7.27 -0.79 -10.06
N ASP A 99 -6.78 -1.85 -10.69
CA ASP A 99 -7.40 -3.17 -10.65
C ASP A 99 -7.28 -3.78 -9.26
N LEU A 100 -6.12 -3.63 -8.60
CA LEU A 100 -5.94 -4.06 -7.22
C LEU A 100 -6.93 -3.39 -6.27
N VAL A 101 -7.14 -2.07 -6.40
CA VAL A 101 -8.14 -1.35 -5.56
C VAL A 101 -9.57 -1.84 -5.80
N GLN A 102 -9.87 -2.35 -7.00
CA GLN A 102 -11.22 -2.88 -7.31
C GLN A 102 -11.45 -4.29 -6.83
N TYR A 103 -10.43 -5.14 -6.92
CA TYR A 103 -10.59 -6.59 -6.78
C TYR A 103 -10.02 -7.16 -5.48
N ILE A 104 -9.22 -6.38 -4.73
CA ILE A 104 -8.60 -6.84 -3.48
C ILE A 104 -9.27 -6.20 -2.28
N ASP A 105 -9.73 -7.01 -1.34
CA ASP A 105 -10.37 -6.54 -0.10
C ASP A 105 -9.34 -6.30 1.02
N SER A 106 -8.35 -5.50 0.72
CA SER A 106 -7.38 -4.99 1.70
C SER A 106 -7.10 -3.52 1.47
N SER A 107 -6.35 -2.89 2.37
CA SER A 107 -5.80 -1.56 2.10
C SER A 107 -4.61 -1.68 1.17
N ILE A 108 -4.57 -0.91 0.08
CA ILE A 108 -3.49 -0.94 -0.90
C ILE A 108 -2.51 0.19 -0.63
N PHE A 109 -1.23 -0.14 -0.52
CA PHE A 109 -0.14 0.82 -0.42
C PHE A 109 0.79 0.68 -1.64
N VAL A 110 0.78 1.69 -2.50
CA VAL A 110 1.61 1.73 -3.71
C VAL A 110 2.86 2.53 -3.42
N VAL A 111 4.02 1.92 -3.59
CA VAL A 111 5.32 2.58 -3.44
C VAL A 111 5.92 2.82 -4.82
N LYS A 112 6.12 4.09 -5.17
CA LYS A 112 6.75 4.49 -6.43
C LYS A 112 7.75 5.62 -6.16
N ASN A 113 8.94 5.53 -6.78
CA ASN A 113 9.97 6.58 -6.72
C ASN A 113 10.30 7.04 -5.28
N PHE A 114 10.35 6.09 -4.34
CA PHE A 114 10.69 6.41 -2.95
C PHE A 114 12.16 6.83 -2.84
N ASP A 115 12.40 8.03 -2.31
CA ASP A 115 13.74 8.52 -1.96
C ASP A 115 13.91 8.53 -0.43
N PRO A 116 14.81 7.69 0.13
CA PRO A 116 15.04 7.64 1.58
C PRO A 116 15.63 8.93 2.17
N ASN A 117 16.16 9.84 1.34
CA ASN A 117 16.74 11.10 1.78
C ASN A 117 15.71 12.25 1.77
N GLN A 118 14.55 12.04 1.20
CA GLN A 118 13.50 13.04 1.14
C GLN A 118 12.69 13.09 2.44
N GLN A 119 12.35 14.29 2.89
CA GLN A 119 11.41 14.47 3.99
C GLN A 119 9.98 14.37 3.45
N TYR A 120 9.27 13.35 3.92
CA TYR A 120 7.87 13.13 3.56
C TYR A 120 6.92 13.64 4.64
N ARG A 121 5.72 13.99 4.23
CA ARG A 121 4.53 14.16 5.08
C ARG A 121 3.43 13.22 4.57
N ILE A 122 2.37 13.06 5.33
CA ILE A 122 1.20 12.32 4.88
C ILE A 122 0.13 13.33 4.48
N LEU A 123 -0.35 13.25 3.25
CA LEU A 123 -1.57 13.90 2.81
C LEU A 123 -2.74 12.93 3.02
N CYS A 124 -3.52 13.13 4.07
CA CYS A 124 -4.70 12.32 4.36
C CYS A 124 -5.97 13.06 3.88
N THR A 125 -6.62 12.53 2.85
CA THR A 125 -7.89 13.11 2.39
C THR A 125 -9.01 12.71 3.34
N VAL A 126 -9.86 13.68 3.70
CA VAL A 126 -10.93 13.48 4.68
C VAL A 126 -12.26 13.87 4.06
N ASP A 127 -13.18 12.92 3.99
CA ASP A 127 -14.55 13.06 3.54
C ASP A 127 -15.53 12.35 4.50
N ASP A 128 -16.81 12.35 4.17
CA ASP A 128 -17.86 11.69 4.94
C ASP A 128 -18.04 10.19 4.62
N SER A 129 -17.07 9.57 3.94
CA SER A 129 -17.15 8.16 3.57
C SER A 129 -17.03 7.23 4.79
N PRO A 130 -17.68 6.06 4.78
CA PRO A 130 -17.59 5.10 5.89
C PRO A 130 -16.16 4.61 6.16
N LYS A 131 -15.30 4.61 5.15
CA LYS A 131 -13.93 4.11 5.24
C LYS A 131 -12.91 5.14 5.74
N ILE A 132 -13.32 6.40 5.94
CA ILE A 132 -12.42 7.46 6.40
C ILE A 132 -11.75 7.13 7.74
N ARG A 133 -12.47 6.49 8.65
CA ARG A 133 -11.90 6.11 9.96
C ARG A 133 -10.73 5.15 9.82
N LYS A 134 -10.80 4.21 8.85
CA LYS A 134 -9.70 3.28 8.56
C LYS A 134 -8.51 4.06 7.98
N ALA A 135 -8.73 4.95 7.00
CA ALA A 135 -7.69 5.78 6.43
C ALA A 135 -6.97 6.64 7.49
N VAL A 136 -7.71 7.33 8.35
CA VAL A 136 -7.13 8.15 9.43
C VAL A 136 -6.29 7.30 10.40
N LYS A 137 -6.72 6.08 10.75
CA LYS A 137 -5.92 5.17 11.58
C LYS A 137 -4.61 4.76 10.91
N TYR A 138 -4.63 4.49 9.60
CA TYR A 138 -3.40 4.18 8.86
C TYR A 138 -2.48 5.38 8.76
N ALA A 139 -3.00 6.58 8.51
CA ALA A 139 -2.20 7.80 8.53
C ALA A 139 -1.46 7.97 9.86
N VAL A 140 -2.14 7.73 11.00
CA VAL A 140 -1.48 7.77 12.31
C VAL A 140 -0.39 6.71 12.44
N ARG A 141 -0.66 5.45 12.06
CA ARG A 141 0.35 4.37 12.14
C ARG A 141 1.59 4.67 11.31
N ILE A 142 1.41 5.15 10.09
CA ILE A 142 2.52 5.54 9.21
C ILE A 142 3.27 6.74 9.79
N ALA A 143 2.54 7.77 10.26
CA ALA A 143 3.15 8.95 10.87
C ALA A 143 4.01 8.61 12.08
N GLN A 144 3.53 7.71 12.95
CA GLN A 144 4.28 7.23 14.11
C GLN A 144 5.50 6.39 13.71
N ALA A 145 5.34 5.49 12.74
CA ALA A 145 6.43 4.61 12.31
C ALA A 145 7.59 5.38 11.65
N PHE A 146 7.29 6.45 10.92
CA PHE A 146 8.28 7.27 10.22
C PHE A 146 8.60 8.60 10.90
N ASN A 147 7.94 8.91 12.02
CA ASN A 147 8.05 10.18 12.73
C ASN A 147 7.83 11.41 11.82
N ILE A 148 6.74 11.39 11.06
CA ILE A 148 6.38 12.44 10.09
C ILE A 148 5.01 13.05 10.40
N GLY A 149 4.80 14.30 9.97
CA GLY A 149 3.53 15.01 10.16
C GLY A 149 2.45 14.62 9.15
N VAL A 150 1.21 15.04 9.44
CA VAL A 150 0.03 14.75 8.61
C VAL A 150 -0.63 16.05 8.19
N ASP A 151 -0.97 16.16 6.91
CA ASP A 151 -1.84 17.20 6.35
C ASP A 151 -3.22 16.60 6.06
N LEU A 152 -4.26 17.10 6.75
CA LEU A 152 -5.64 16.63 6.61
C LEU A 152 -6.32 17.49 5.55
N LEU A 153 -6.55 16.93 4.36
CA LEU A 153 -7.13 17.63 3.22
C LEU A 153 -8.63 17.35 3.14
N THR A 154 -9.43 18.39 3.24
CA THR A 154 -10.88 18.35 2.99
C THR A 154 -11.21 19.22 1.80
N ILE A 155 -11.94 18.66 0.84
CA ILE A 155 -12.25 19.36 -0.41
C ILE A 155 -13.74 19.66 -0.47
N SER A 156 -14.06 20.93 -0.75
CA SER A 156 -15.40 21.37 -1.09
C SER A 156 -15.62 21.40 -2.60
N THR A 157 -16.87 21.43 -3.02
CA THR A 157 -17.23 21.62 -4.41
C THR A 157 -18.16 22.82 -4.49
N ASN A 158 -17.87 23.77 -5.37
CA ASN A 158 -18.62 25.04 -5.52
C ASN A 158 -18.65 25.89 -4.24
N ASN A 159 -17.52 25.99 -3.54
CA ASN A 159 -17.38 26.71 -2.27
C ASN A 159 -18.39 26.29 -1.17
N GLN A 160 -18.92 25.06 -1.29
CA GLN A 160 -19.87 24.52 -0.32
C GLN A 160 -19.29 23.30 0.37
N LEU A 161 -18.73 23.52 1.56
CA LEU A 161 -18.30 22.41 2.41
C LEU A 161 -19.52 21.77 3.08
N LYS A 162 -19.75 20.50 2.78
CA LYS A 162 -20.83 19.71 3.41
C LYS A 162 -20.63 19.66 4.93
N PRO A 163 -21.68 19.81 5.75
CA PRO A 163 -21.57 19.66 7.19
C PRO A 163 -20.96 18.33 7.65
N SER A 164 -21.28 17.24 6.94
CA SER A 164 -20.72 15.90 7.18
C SER A 164 -19.19 15.85 7.00
N ASN A 165 -18.65 16.52 5.97
CA ASN A 165 -17.22 16.62 5.73
C ASN A 165 -16.52 17.44 6.83
N LYS A 166 -17.16 18.50 7.33
CA LYS A 166 -16.64 19.27 8.45
C LYS A 166 -16.53 18.44 9.72
N ILE A 167 -17.57 17.68 10.04
CA ILE A 167 -17.57 16.74 11.18
C ILE A 167 -16.46 15.70 11.03
N ALA A 168 -16.28 15.16 9.82
CA ALA A 168 -15.21 14.20 9.55
C ALA A 168 -13.82 14.82 9.74
N ALA A 169 -13.60 16.04 9.27
CA ALA A 169 -12.35 16.78 9.45
C ALA A 169 -12.04 17.04 10.93
N GLU A 170 -13.05 17.48 11.70
CA GLU A 170 -12.92 17.69 13.15
C GLU A 170 -12.58 16.38 13.89
N TYR A 171 -13.23 15.27 13.51
CA TYR A 171 -12.91 13.94 14.04
C TYR A 171 -11.47 13.56 13.75
N ALA A 172 -11.02 13.68 12.50
CA ALA A 172 -9.65 13.35 12.10
C ALA A 172 -8.63 14.20 12.86
N ALA A 173 -8.82 15.52 12.92
CA ALA A 173 -7.94 16.43 13.65
C ALA A 173 -7.90 16.12 15.16
N LYS A 174 -9.04 15.79 15.78
CA LYS A 174 -9.10 15.37 17.18
C LYS A 174 -8.36 14.06 17.42
N PHE A 175 -8.46 13.12 16.49
CA PHE A 175 -7.78 11.83 16.57
C PHE A 175 -6.26 12.02 16.48
N MET A 176 -5.76 12.83 15.52
CA MET A 176 -4.33 13.16 15.40
C MET A 176 -3.78 13.77 16.69
N ARG A 177 -4.46 14.78 17.25
CA ARG A 177 -4.05 15.41 18.54
C ARG A 177 -3.96 14.41 19.67
N ARG A 178 -4.92 13.48 19.78
CA ARG A 178 -4.92 12.45 20.84
C ARG A 178 -3.78 11.45 20.73
N THR A 179 -3.29 11.24 19.52
CA THR A 179 -2.17 10.32 19.23
C THR A 179 -0.81 11.02 19.20
N GLY A 180 -0.76 12.33 19.50
CA GLY A 180 0.47 13.13 19.51
C GLY A 180 1.04 13.44 18.13
N ILE A 181 0.24 13.28 17.07
CA ILE A 181 0.70 13.56 15.69
C ILE A 181 0.49 15.04 15.37
N GLU A 182 1.55 15.67 14.83
CA GLU A 182 1.44 16.99 14.24
C GLU A 182 0.54 16.94 13.00
N ALA A 183 -0.56 17.69 13.02
CA ALA A 183 -1.49 17.72 11.91
C ALA A 183 -1.88 19.15 11.54
N LYS A 184 -1.90 19.42 10.21
CA LYS A 184 -2.43 20.66 9.63
C LYS A 184 -3.74 20.34 8.91
N ASN A 185 -4.72 21.23 9.03
CA ASN A 185 -5.97 21.14 8.27
C ASN A 185 -5.86 22.01 7.02
N LEU A 186 -6.07 21.38 5.87
CA LEU A 186 -6.13 22.01 4.55
C LEU A 186 -7.57 21.95 4.05
N PHE A 187 -8.09 23.08 3.61
CA PHE A 187 -9.43 23.18 3.00
C PHE A 187 -9.27 23.76 1.61
N GLU A 188 -9.65 22.98 0.61
CA GLU A 188 -9.55 23.35 -0.79
C GLU A 188 -10.92 23.31 -1.46
N ASP A 189 -11.11 24.06 -2.54
CA ASP A 189 -12.31 24.02 -3.36
C ASP A 189 -11.98 23.62 -4.79
N GLY A 190 -12.79 22.73 -5.37
CA GLY A 190 -12.64 22.30 -6.76
C GLY A 190 -12.85 20.81 -6.98
N GLN A 191 -12.32 20.31 -8.08
CA GLN A 191 -12.37 18.90 -8.42
C GLN A 191 -11.46 18.08 -7.50
N PRO A 192 -11.99 17.08 -6.76
CA PRO A 192 -11.21 16.37 -5.77
C PRO A 192 -9.93 15.73 -6.31
N SER A 193 -9.98 15.12 -7.50
CA SER A 193 -8.80 14.50 -8.11
C SER A 193 -7.67 15.51 -8.39
N GLU A 194 -8.02 16.68 -8.91
CA GLU A 194 -7.07 17.74 -9.24
C GLU A 194 -6.45 18.32 -7.96
N LYS A 195 -7.28 18.61 -6.97
CA LYS A 195 -6.82 19.18 -5.70
C LYS A 195 -5.96 18.20 -4.88
N ILE A 196 -6.27 16.91 -4.92
CA ILE A 196 -5.42 15.89 -4.29
C ILE A 196 -4.05 15.84 -4.96
N ILE A 197 -3.97 15.84 -6.29
CA ILE A 197 -2.71 15.84 -7.02
C ILE A 197 -1.90 17.11 -6.73
N GLU A 198 -2.55 18.27 -6.77
CA GLU A 198 -1.91 19.55 -6.48
C GLU A 198 -1.32 19.60 -5.06
N CYS A 199 -2.11 19.20 -4.05
CA CYS A 199 -1.66 19.18 -2.66
C CYS A 199 -0.65 18.07 -2.36
N ALA A 200 -0.71 16.95 -3.07
CA ALA A 200 0.23 15.85 -2.89
C ALA A 200 1.65 16.25 -3.27
N GLY A 201 1.83 16.99 -4.37
CA GLY A 201 3.16 17.36 -4.84
C GLY A 201 4.07 16.12 -4.97
N ASN A 202 5.37 16.34 -4.72
CA ASN A 202 6.37 15.25 -4.83
C ASN A 202 6.84 14.70 -3.47
N ASN A 203 6.37 15.26 -2.36
CA ASN A 203 6.89 14.96 -1.02
C ASN A 203 5.82 14.48 -0.04
N ASN A 204 4.66 14.08 -0.53
CA ASN A 204 3.60 13.56 0.31
C ASN A 204 3.30 12.09 0.02
N ILE A 205 3.05 11.33 1.09
CA ILE A 205 2.43 10.01 1.03
C ILE A 205 0.91 10.25 1.05
N THR A 206 0.25 10.02 -0.09
CA THR A 206 -1.19 10.24 -0.19
C THR A 206 -1.97 9.06 0.41
N ASN A 207 -2.82 9.36 1.38
CA ASN A 207 -3.69 8.41 2.05
C ASN A 207 -5.16 8.77 1.81
N MET A 208 -5.94 7.83 1.31
CA MET A 208 -7.34 8.05 0.93
C MET A 208 -8.23 6.90 1.41
N GLY A 209 -9.44 7.22 1.83
CA GLY A 209 -10.50 6.24 2.02
C GLY A 209 -11.00 5.70 0.68
N ALA A 210 -11.11 4.39 0.52
CA ALA A 210 -11.75 3.81 -0.66
C ALA A 210 -13.26 4.06 -0.61
N SER A 211 -13.77 4.84 -1.54
CA SER A 211 -15.20 5.11 -1.68
C SER A 211 -15.79 4.35 -2.86
N THR A 212 -16.93 3.72 -2.68
CA THR A 212 -17.68 3.07 -3.76
C THR A 212 -18.20 4.06 -4.81
N LYS A 213 -18.27 5.36 -4.50
CA LYS A 213 -18.69 6.46 -5.40
C LYS A 213 -17.51 7.25 -5.98
N SER A 214 -16.43 6.92 -5.71
CA SER A 214 -15.04 7.07 -5.95
C SER A 214 -14.46 8.25 -6.73
N PRO A 215 -13.81 9.17 -6.02
CA PRO A 215 -12.71 9.97 -6.58
C PRO A 215 -11.54 9.11 -7.06
N ILE A 216 -11.29 7.93 -6.45
CA ILE A 216 -10.23 7.02 -6.83
C ILE A 216 -10.36 6.54 -8.28
N LYS A 217 -11.57 6.15 -8.74
CA LYS A 217 -11.80 5.83 -10.16
C LYS A 217 -11.50 7.01 -11.08
N LYS A 218 -11.79 8.24 -10.65
CA LYS A 218 -11.48 9.48 -11.38
C LYS A 218 -10.01 9.87 -11.27
N PHE A 219 -9.40 9.65 -10.10
CA PHE A 219 -7.97 9.89 -9.86
C PHE A 219 -7.11 9.08 -10.84
N PHE A 220 -7.40 7.79 -11.00
CA PHE A 220 -6.70 6.95 -11.96
C PHE A 220 -7.13 7.16 -13.42
N LYS A 221 -8.38 7.61 -13.69
CA LYS A 221 -8.85 7.94 -15.04
C LYS A 221 -8.49 9.36 -15.50
N GLY A 222 -8.36 10.31 -14.57
CA GLY A 222 -8.16 11.72 -14.89
C GLY A 222 -6.73 12.23 -14.77
N SER A 223 -5.82 11.44 -14.20
CA SER A 223 -4.42 11.81 -14.21
C SER A 223 -3.91 11.69 -15.65
N LYS A 224 -3.69 12.84 -16.30
CA LYS A 224 -2.78 12.88 -17.45
C LYS A 224 -1.54 12.09 -17.10
N PRO A 225 -0.88 11.40 -18.06
CA PRO A 225 0.35 10.73 -17.77
C PRO A 225 1.27 11.69 -17.05
N LEU A 226 1.74 11.28 -15.88
CA LEU A 226 2.98 11.77 -15.37
C LEU A 226 4.02 11.29 -16.40
N ASP A 227 4.11 12.01 -17.51
CA ASP A 227 5.25 11.95 -18.38
C ASP A 227 6.38 12.62 -17.59
N VAL A 228 7.09 11.81 -16.85
CA VAL A 228 8.53 11.94 -16.57
C VAL A 228 9.04 10.54 -16.22
#